data_6c41b4af12cc8762557c7836377cf8df
#
_entry.id   6c41b4af12cc8762557c7836377cf8df
#
_cell.length_a   1.000
_cell.length_b   1.000
_cell.length_c   1.000
_cell.angle_alpha   90.00
_cell.angle_beta   90.00
_cell.angle_gamma   90.00
#
_symmetry.space_group_name_H-M   'P 1'
#
loop_
_entity.id
_entity.type
_entity.pdbx_description
1 polymer ?
#
loop_
_entity_poly.entity_id
_entity_poly.type
_entity_poly.pdbx_seq_one_letter_code
_entity_poly.pdbx_strand_id
1 'polypeptide(L)'
;MIRRILVTGTDGQVVGSLLEKAATRTDIELLPIGRPELDLAATDKIAPAIEALRPDVILSVAAYTAVDAAESDEATALAVNGTAVGEIGKAAARLGVPVVHLSTDYVFSGDKPSPYVESDPTGPLSAYGRTKLAGELALATATANHAILRTAWVYSPFGKNFVKTMLRLGETRDSLGVVADQIGNPTSALDIADGLLKVAGNLIASGDPALRGIFHMTGDGETSWAGFAAEIFRLSAALGGKSVTVDPIPTSAYPTPAKRPGNSRLDCGKIERLHGVRLPNWQGSTERVVRRLVAG
;
A
#
# COMPACT_ATOMS: atom_id res chain seq x y z
N MET A 1 -1.18 13.91 25.65
CA MET A 1 -0.73 12.50 25.78
C MET A 1 -0.09 12.08 24.46
N ILE A 2 1.10 11.47 24.50
CA ILE A 2 1.76 10.92 23.29
C ILE A 2 0.98 9.68 22.87
N ARG A 3 0.60 9.58 21.59
CA ARG A 3 -0.12 8.43 21.04
C ARG A 3 0.86 7.35 20.60
N ARG A 4 0.68 6.14 21.09
CA ARG A 4 1.50 4.97 20.77
C ARG A 4 0.92 4.24 19.57
N ILE A 5 1.60 4.30 18.44
CA ILE A 5 1.15 3.74 17.16
C ILE A 5 2.01 2.53 16.85
N LEU A 6 1.46 1.33 17.01
CA LEU A 6 2.12 0.11 16.58
C LEU A 6 2.09 0.01 15.05
N VAL A 7 3.24 -0.31 14.42
CA VAL A 7 3.37 -0.51 12.98
C VAL A 7 3.92 -1.90 12.74
N THR A 8 3.20 -2.74 12.00
CA THR A 8 3.73 -4.05 11.62
C THR A 8 4.80 -3.92 10.54
N GLY A 9 5.97 -4.54 10.77
CA GLY A 9 7.17 -4.43 9.94
C GLY A 9 8.16 -3.40 10.49
N THR A 10 9.45 -3.61 10.19
CA THR A 10 10.56 -2.73 10.61
C THR A 10 11.22 -2.04 9.42
N ASP A 11 11.00 -2.53 8.23
CA ASP A 11 11.53 -2.02 6.95
C ASP A 11 10.44 -1.98 5.88
N GLY A 12 10.79 -1.62 4.67
CA GLY A 12 9.87 -1.51 3.55
C GLY A 12 9.41 -0.09 3.28
N GLN A 13 8.66 0.09 2.19
CA GLN A 13 8.30 1.40 1.66
C GLN A 13 7.45 2.23 2.62
N VAL A 14 6.37 1.64 3.12
CA VAL A 14 5.40 2.36 3.97
C VAL A 14 5.97 2.57 5.37
N VAL A 15 6.66 1.58 5.94
CA VAL A 15 7.29 1.72 7.27
C VAL A 15 8.37 2.80 7.24
N GLY A 16 9.27 2.79 6.25
CA GLY A 16 10.29 3.83 6.09
C GLY A 16 9.68 5.22 5.94
N SER A 17 8.57 5.33 5.20
CA SER A 17 7.84 6.59 5.04
C SER A 17 7.17 7.05 6.34
N LEU A 18 6.58 6.13 7.12
CA LEU A 18 6.01 6.44 8.43
C LEU A 18 7.07 6.91 9.42
N LEU A 19 8.22 6.24 9.47
CA LEU A 19 9.34 6.64 10.33
C LEU A 19 9.84 8.04 10.00
N GLU A 20 9.99 8.36 8.70
CA GLU A 20 10.39 9.70 8.27
C GLU A 20 9.37 10.76 8.67
N LYS A 21 8.07 10.51 8.45
CA LYS A 21 7.00 11.44 8.82
C LYS A 21 6.86 11.64 10.32
N ALA A 22 7.12 10.60 11.10
CA ALA A 22 7.06 10.67 12.55
C ALA A 22 8.27 11.36 13.19
N ALA A 23 9.43 11.39 12.53
CA ALA A 23 10.68 11.92 13.09
C ALA A 23 10.59 13.39 13.57
N THR A 24 9.67 14.17 12.97
CA THR A 24 9.45 15.59 13.33
C THR A 24 8.24 15.81 14.24
N ARG A 25 7.56 14.74 14.68
CA ARG A 25 6.34 14.80 15.48
C ARG A 25 6.62 14.44 16.94
N THR A 26 6.11 15.26 17.85
CA THR A 26 6.25 15.06 19.30
C THR A 26 4.97 14.51 19.96
N ASP A 27 3.88 14.42 19.18
CA ASP A 27 2.58 13.96 19.66
C ASP A 27 2.33 12.45 19.43
N ILE A 28 3.26 11.76 18.74
CA ILE A 28 3.18 10.33 18.45
C ILE A 28 4.50 9.61 18.78
N GLU A 29 4.39 8.35 19.20
CA GLU A 29 5.46 7.38 19.30
C GLU A 29 5.17 6.23 18.34
N LEU A 30 6.01 6.03 17.31
CA LEU A 30 5.89 4.85 16.45
C LEU A 30 6.61 3.68 17.11
N LEU A 31 5.92 2.52 17.12
CA LEU A 31 6.40 1.25 17.61
C LEU A 31 6.47 0.25 16.45
N PRO A 32 7.49 0.33 15.57
CA PRO A 32 7.65 -0.64 14.49
C PRO A 32 8.05 -1.99 15.10
N ILE A 33 7.35 -3.05 14.70
CA ILE A 33 7.62 -4.41 15.15
C ILE A 33 7.58 -5.37 13.96
N GLY A 34 8.63 -6.16 13.83
CA GLY A 34 8.79 -7.17 12.77
C GLY A 34 9.64 -8.32 13.27
N ARG A 35 10.16 -9.12 12.34
CA ARG A 35 11.04 -10.25 12.69
C ARG A 35 12.32 -9.78 13.38
N PRO A 36 12.80 -10.48 14.41
CA PRO A 36 12.27 -11.77 14.91
C PRO A 36 11.11 -11.65 15.90
N GLU A 37 10.81 -10.47 16.47
CA GLU A 37 9.86 -10.27 17.57
C GLU A 37 8.41 -10.49 17.12
N LEU A 38 8.10 -10.17 15.84
CA LEU A 38 6.81 -10.39 15.20
C LEU A 38 7.01 -11.00 13.82
N ASP A 39 6.91 -12.33 13.72
CA ASP A 39 6.79 -13.02 12.45
C ASP A 39 5.31 -13.24 12.11
N LEU A 40 4.81 -12.60 11.05
CA LEU A 40 3.42 -12.75 10.63
C LEU A 40 3.09 -14.15 10.10
N ALA A 41 4.09 -14.98 9.76
CA ALA A 41 3.87 -16.37 9.43
C ALA A 41 3.66 -17.25 10.69
N ALA A 42 4.14 -16.83 11.85
CA ALA A 42 3.93 -17.49 13.15
C ALA A 42 2.70 -16.90 13.85
N THR A 43 1.53 -17.23 13.33
CA THR A 43 0.26 -16.55 13.66
C THR A 43 -0.15 -16.64 15.12
N ASP A 44 0.25 -17.70 15.84
CA ASP A 44 0.01 -17.90 17.27
C ASP A 44 0.77 -16.91 18.17
N LYS A 45 1.85 -16.30 17.68
CA LYS A 45 2.68 -15.35 18.42
C LYS A 45 2.26 -13.89 18.24
N ILE A 46 1.39 -13.60 17.27
CA ILE A 46 1.02 -12.22 16.91
C ILE A 46 0.34 -11.49 18.05
N ALA A 47 -0.69 -12.10 18.62
CA ALA A 47 -1.48 -11.46 19.65
C ALA A 47 -0.68 -11.14 20.93
N PRO A 48 0.11 -12.07 21.50
CA PRO A 48 0.95 -11.77 22.66
C PRO A 48 1.96 -10.63 22.39
N ALA A 49 2.58 -10.61 21.20
CA ALA A 49 3.55 -9.58 20.85
C ALA A 49 2.91 -8.18 20.76
N ILE A 50 1.71 -8.07 20.19
CA ILE A 50 0.97 -6.82 20.09
C ILE A 50 0.49 -6.34 21.47
N GLU A 51 -0.09 -7.24 22.27
CA GLU A 51 -0.66 -6.93 23.59
C GLU A 51 0.41 -6.44 24.58
N ALA A 52 1.62 -6.97 24.50
CA ALA A 52 2.74 -6.53 25.33
C ALA A 52 3.11 -5.04 25.11
N LEU A 53 2.91 -4.54 23.88
CA LEU A 53 3.24 -3.16 23.52
C LEU A 53 2.18 -2.12 23.92
N ARG A 54 0.95 -2.54 24.21
CA ARG A 54 -0.18 -1.67 24.60
C ARG A 54 -0.31 -0.42 23.73
N PRO A 55 -0.49 -0.56 22.41
CA PRO A 55 -0.64 0.59 21.51
C PRO A 55 -2.01 1.26 21.68
N ASP A 56 -2.14 2.52 21.22
CA ASP A 56 -3.40 3.23 21.08
C ASP A 56 -4.09 2.95 19.73
N VAL A 57 -3.31 2.51 18.73
CA VAL A 57 -3.78 2.11 17.40
C VAL A 57 -2.75 1.18 16.74
N ILE A 58 -3.21 0.31 15.85
CA ILE A 58 -2.36 -0.60 15.08
C ILE A 58 -2.43 -0.24 13.60
N LEU A 59 -1.27 0.04 12.99
CA LEU A 59 -1.09 0.15 11.55
C LEU A 59 -0.59 -1.20 11.01
N SER A 60 -1.49 -1.96 10.40
CA SER A 60 -1.20 -3.26 9.78
C SER A 60 -0.76 -3.05 8.33
N VAL A 61 0.55 -2.82 8.11
CA VAL A 61 1.11 -2.43 6.81
C VAL A 61 2.08 -3.46 6.22
N ALA A 62 2.63 -4.37 7.04
CA ALA A 62 3.46 -5.46 6.55
C ALA A 62 2.61 -6.48 5.78
N ALA A 63 3.14 -6.99 4.67
CA ALA A 63 2.48 -7.96 3.82
C ALA A 63 3.46 -8.80 3.01
N TYR A 64 3.02 -9.94 2.53
CA TYR A 64 3.68 -10.68 1.46
C TYR A 64 3.35 -10.00 0.13
N THR A 65 4.27 -9.20 -0.39
CA THR A 65 4.04 -8.33 -1.56
C THR A 65 4.64 -8.84 -2.87
N ALA A 66 5.29 -9.99 -2.84
CA ALA A 66 5.87 -10.62 -4.04
C ALA A 66 4.76 -11.28 -4.86
N VAL A 67 4.04 -10.47 -5.67
CA VAL A 67 2.82 -10.87 -6.39
C VAL A 67 3.03 -12.13 -7.23
N ASP A 68 4.11 -12.20 -8.00
CA ASP A 68 4.40 -13.36 -8.86
C ASP A 68 4.81 -14.60 -8.06
N ALA A 69 5.57 -14.44 -6.98
CA ALA A 69 5.95 -15.54 -6.10
C ALA A 69 4.77 -16.12 -5.31
N ALA A 70 3.75 -15.31 -5.02
CA ALA A 70 2.54 -15.76 -4.35
C ALA A 70 1.78 -16.84 -5.14
N GLU A 71 1.90 -16.89 -6.48
CA GLU A 71 1.27 -17.94 -7.29
C GLU A 71 1.84 -19.35 -7.01
N SER A 72 3.09 -19.44 -6.57
CA SER A 72 3.72 -20.70 -6.18
C SER A 72 3.84 -20.89 -4.67
N ASP A 73 3.55 -19.87 -3.86
CA ASP A 73 3.66 -19.89 -2.40
C ASP A 73 2.43 -19.24 -1.74
N GLU A 74 1.24 -19.62 -2.22
CA GLU A 74 -0.04 -19.07 -1.74
C GLU A 74 -0.27 -19.38 -0.25
N ALA A 75 0.26 -20.49 0.26
CA ALA A 75 0.13 -20.86 1.67
C ALA A 75 0.82 -19.83 2.60
N THR A 76 2.07 -19.48 2.32
CA THR A 76 2.80 -18.43 3.08
C THR A 76 2.14 -17.06 2.87
N ALA A 77 1.75 -16.75 1.63
CA ALA A 77 1.04 -15.51 1.35
C ALA A 77 -0.28 -15.42 2.13
N LEU A 78 -1.06 -16.51 2.25
CA LEU A 78 -2.30 -16.56 3.04
C LEU A 78 -2.02 -16.43 4.55
N ALA A 79 -0.98 -17.10 5.06
CA ALA A 79 -0.61 -16.96 6.46
C ALA A 79 -0.32 -15.49 6.82
N VAL A 80 0.48 -14.79 6.00
CA VAL A 80 0.89 -13.40 6.24
C VAL A 80 -0.22 -12.39 5.91
N ASN A 81 -0.86 -12.51 4.74
CA ASN A 81 -1.83 -11.53 4.26
C ASN A 81 -3.25 -11.77 4.77
N GLY A 82 -3.59 -13.01 5.15
CA GLY A 82 -4.92 -13.42 5.59
C GLY A 82 -4.97 -13.69 7.09
N THR A 83 -4.40 -14.83 7.52
CA THR A 83 -4.52 -15.30 8.90
C THR A 83 -3.92 -14.31 9.90
N ALA A 84 -2.71 -13.80 9.65
CA ALA A 84 -2.05 -12.83 10.53
C ALA A 84 -2.89 -11.57 10.74
N VAL A 85 -3.56 -11.09 9.69
CA VAL A 85 -4.40 -9.89 9.76
C VAL A 85 -5.63 -10.15 10.67
N GLY A 86 -6.20 -11.34 10.62
CA GLY A 86 -7.23 -11.78 11.57
C GLY A 86 -6.76 -11.80 13.02
N GLU A 87 -5.55 -12.32 13.28
CA GLU A 87 -4.96 -12.34 14.64
C GLU A 87 -4.64 -10.93 15.14
N ILE A 88 -4.17 -10.02 14.27
CA ILE A 88 -4.02 -8.59 14.59
C ILE A 88 -5.37 -8.00 15.01
N GLY A 89 -6.45 -8.30 14.26
CA GLY A 89 -7.80 -7.86 14.58
C GLY A 89 -8.29 -8.36 15.95
N LYS A 90 -8.04 -9.64 16.26
CA LYS A 90 -8.39 -10.24 17.57
C LYS A 90 -7.61 -9.59 18.72
N ALA A 91 -6.31 -9.32 18.54
CA ALA A 91 -5.51 -8.61 19.54
C ALA A 91 -6.04 -7.19 19.76
N ALA A 92 -6.35 -6.47 18.68
CA ALA A 92 -6.94 -5.14 18.74
C ALA A 92 -8.28 -5.13 19.46
N ALA A 93 -9.15 -6.11 19.20
CA ALA A 93 -10.45 -6.25 19.88
C ALA A 93 -10.28 -6.44 21.39
N ARG A 94 -9.31 -7.28 21.83
CA ARG A 94 -9.02 -7.48 23.26
C ARG A 94 -8.47 -6.22 23.93
N LEU A 95 -7.65 -5.44 23.21
CA LEU A 95 -7.12 -4.17 23.70
C LEU A 95 -8.12 -3.01 23.61
N GLY A 96 -9.22 -3.16 22.87
CA GLY A 96 -10.18 -2.09 22.62
C GLY A 96 -9.67 -0.98 21.71
N VAL A 97 -8.64 -1.24 20.87
CA VAL A 97 -7.98 -0.24 20.02
C VAL A 97 -8.34 -0.41 18.53
N PRO A 98 -8.29 0.67 17.73
CA PRO A 98 -8.56 0.57 16.30
C PRO A 98 -7.40 -0.05 15.52
N VAL A 99 -7.74 -0.63 14.35
CA VAL A 99 -6.78 -1.11 13.34
C VAL A 99 -6.96 -0.32 12.05
N VAL A 100 -5.86 0.19 11.48
CA VAL A 100 -5.80 0.66 10.10
C VAL A 100 -5.00 -0.35 9.30
N HIS A 101 -5.65 -1.04 8.35
CA HIS A 101 -5.03 -2.08 7.53
C HIS A 101 -4.84 -1.61 6.09
N LEU A 102 -3.62 -1.75 5.57
CA LEU A 102 -3.32 -1.43 4.17
C LEU A 102 -3.60 -2.64 3.27
N SER A 103 -4.56 -2.51 2.37
CA SER A 103 -4.94 -3.50 1.37
C SER A 103 -4.58 -3.04 -0.05
N THR A 104 -5.15 -3.65 -1.08
CA THR A 104 -4.73 -3.51 -2.48
C THR A 104 -5.91 -3.44 -3.43
N ASP A 105 -5.69 -2.80 -4.58
CA ASP A 105 -6.52 -2.85 -5.78
C ASP A 105 -6.69 -4.25 -6.38
N TYR A 106 -5.72 -5.16 -6.14
CA TYR A 106 -5.75 -6.55 -6.62
C TYR A 106 -6.92 -7.40 -6.06
N VAL A 107 -7.70 -6.87 -5.13
CA VAL A 107 -8.96 -7.50 -4.70
C VAL A 107 -10.06 -7.44 -5.77
N PHE A 108 -9.88 -6.60 -6.80
CA PHE A 108 -10.81 -6.48 -7.91
C PHE A 108 -10.35 -7.27 -9.15
N SER A 109 -11.31 -7.61 -10.04
CA SER A 109 -11.06 -8.33 -11.30
C SER A 109 -10.33 -7.48 -12.36
N GLY A 110 -10.50 -6.17 -12.33
CA GLY A 110 -9.87 -5.25 -13.28
C GLY A 110 -10.61 -5.14 -14.63
N ASP A 111 -11.84 -5.60 -14.75
CA ASP A 111 -12.65 -5.59 -15.98
C ASP A 111 -13.65 -4.41 -16.06
N LYS A 112 -13.85 -3.68 -14.96
CA LYS A 112 -14.72 -2.50 -14.93
C LYS A 112 -14.08 -1.35 -15.73
N PRO A 113 -14.83 -0.65 -16.61
CA PRO A 113 -14.28 0.42 -17.45
C PRO A 113 -14.04 1.76 -16.69
N SER A 114 -14.64 1.92 -15.50
CA SER A 114 -14.51 3.10 -14.64
C SER A 114 -13.73 2.80 -13.35
N PRO A 115 -13.30 3.79 -12.56
CA PRO A 115 -12.70 3.54 -11.25
C PRO A 115 -13.62 2.73 -10.34
N TYR A 116 -13.04 1.84 -9.54
CA TYR A 116 -13.75 1.04 -8.55
C TYR A 116 -14.14 1.90 -7.34
N VAL A 117 -15.35 1.69 -6.82
CA VAL A 117 -15.82 2.20 -5.53
C VAL A 117 -15.81 1.07 -4.50
N GLU A 118 -15.85 1.41 -3.21
CA GLU A 118 -15.71 0.42 -2.12
C GLU A 118 -16.84 -0.63 -2.08
N SER A 119 -18.00 -0.32 -2.66
CA SER A 119 -19.15 -1.23 -2.76
C SER A 119 -19.14 -2.14 -3.99
N ASP A 120 -18.19 -1.96 -4.91
CA ASP A 120 -18.07 -2.84 -6.07
C ASP A 120 -17.72 -4.27 -5.64
N PRO A 121 -18.22 -5.29 -6.36
CA PRO A 121 -17.89 -6.68 -6.06
C PRO A 121 -16.41 -6.94 -6.25
N THR A 122 -15.82 -7.66 -5.30
CA THR A 122 -14.44 -8.14 -5.41
C THR A 122 -14.37 -9.40 -6.29
N GLY A 123 -13.22 -9.62 -6.96
CA GLY A 123 -13.00 -10.76 -7.84
C GLY A 123 -11.51 -10.92 -8.15
N PRO A 124 -10.65 -11.21 -7.14
CA PRO A 124 -9.20 -11.22 -7.32
C PRO A 124 -8.75 -12.30 -8.31
N LEU A 125 -7.87 -11.93 -9.24
CA LEU A 125 -7.35 -12.81 -10.30
C LEU A 125 -6.08 -13.57 -9.89
N SER A 126 -5.37 -13.10 -8.86
CA SER A 126 -4.07 -13.62 -8.41
C SER A 126 -4.12 -14.15 -6.97
N ALA A 127 -3.18 -15.02 -6.62
CA ALA A 127 -2.99 -15.49 -5.25
C ALA A 127 -2.76 -14.33 -4.27
N TYR A 128 -1.97 -13.34 -4.67
CA TYR A 128 -1.79 -12.12 -3.88
C TYR A 128 -3.13 -11.43 -3.58
N GLY A 129 -3.95 -11.17 -4.60
CA GLY A 129 -5.26 -10.55 -4.42
C GLY A 129 -6.20 -11.37 -3.54
N ARG A 130 -6.25 -12.72 -3.74
CA ARG A 130 -7.08 -13.62 -2.92
C ARG A 130 -6.66 -13.59 -1.46
N THR A 131 -5.36 -13.65 -1.18
CA THR A 131 -4.83 -13.66 0.19
C THR A 131 -5.01 -12.31 0.90
N LYS A 132 -4.89 -11.18 0.18
CA LYS A 132 -5.20 -9.86 0.72
C LYS A 132 -6.69 -9.70 1.03
N LEU A 133 -7.58 -10.16 0.15
CA LEU A 133 -9.02 -10.15 0.40
C LEU A 133 -9.40 -11.02 1.60
N ALA A 134 -8.76 -12.19 1.77
CA ALA A 134 -8.94 -13.01 2.95
C ALA A 134 -8.60 -12.26 4.25
N GLY A 135 -7.55 -11.42 4.22
CA GLY A 135 -7.18 -10.56 5.35
C GLY A 135 -8.21 -9.46 5.65
N GLU A 136 -8.76 -8.81 4.62
CA GLU A 136 -9.85 -7.85 4.79
C GLU A 136 -11.04 -8.48 5.53
N LEU A 137 -11.47 -9.66 5.07
CA LEU A 137 -12.59 -10.41 5.66
C LEU A 137 -12.28 -10.88 7.09
N ALA A 138 -11.06 -11.38 7.33
CA ALA A 138 -10.64 -11.83 8.65
C ALA A 138 -10.60 -10.67 9.66
N LEU A 139 -10.11 -9.49 9.26
CA LEU A 139 -10.10 -8.29 10.10
C LEU A 139 -11.51 -7.81 10.41
N ALA A 140 -12.37 -7.70 9.40
CA ALA A 140 -13.74 -7.26 9.56
C ALA A 140 -14.56 -8.18 10.47
N THR A 141 -14.26 -9.50 10.45
CA THR A 141 -14.87 -10.48 11.35
C THR A 141 -14.34 -10.35 12.79
N ALA A 142 -13.05 -10.01 12.96
CA ALA A 142 -12.40 -9.97 14.27
C ALA A 142 -12.76 -8.72 15.08
N THR A 143 -12.95 -7.57 14.44
CA THR A 143 -13.28 -6.30 15.10
C THR A 143 -14.01 -5.35 14.17
N ALA A 144 -15.05 -4.67 14.68
CA ALA A 144 -15.71 -3.58 13.97
C ALA A 144 -14.89 -2.27 14.01
N ASN A 145 -13.90 -2.16 14.91
CA ASN A 145 -13.09 -0.95 15.08
C ASN A 145 -11.89 -0.96 14.13
N HIS A 146 -12.15 -0.91 12.80
CA HIS A 146 -11.11 -0.95 11.77
C HIS A 146 -11.39 0.02 10.63
N ALA A 147 -10.32 0.43 9.94
CA ALA A 147 -10.36 1.01 8.61
C ALA A 147 -9.42 0.21 7.70
N ILE A 148 -9.96 -0.33 6.60
CA ILE A 148 -9.22 -1.03 5.55
C ILE A 148 -9.00 -0.04 4.42
N LEU A 149 -7.73 0.25 4.09
CA LEU A 149 -7.36 1.20 3.05
C LEU A 149 -6.81 0.44 1.85
N ARG A 150 -7.60 0.32 0.77
CA ARG A 150 -7.13 -0.24 -0.50
C ARG A 150 -6.31 0.82 -1.22
N THR A 151 -5.12 0.46 -1.65
CA THR A 151 -4.20 1.34 -2.40
C THR A 151 -3.68 0.63 -3.65
N ALA A 152 -2.99 1.37 -4.54
CA ALA A 152 -2.48 0.86 -5.80
C ALA A 152 -1.08 1.40 -6.09
N TRP A 153 -0.27 0.64 -6.82
CA TRP A 153 0.99 1.07 -7.47
C TRP A 153 1.93 1.85 -6.55
N VAL A 154 2.21 1.28 -5.37
CA VAL A 154 3.00 1.93 -4.32
C VAL A 154 4.46 2.08 -4.72
N TYR A 155 5.00 3.28 -4.60
CA TYR A 155 6.40 3.61 -4.81
C TYR A 155 6.93 4.59 -3.75
N SER A 156 8.26 4.62 -3.58
CA SER A 156 8.92 5.52 -2.61
C SER A 156 10.43 5.60 -2.85
N PRO A 157 11.17 6.45 -2.13
CA PRO A 157 12.63 6.38 -2.07
C PRO A 157 13.15 5.09 -1.42
N PHE A 158 12.31 4.40 -0.63
CA PHE A 158 12.68 3.22 0.16
C PHE A 158 12.36 1.91 -0.59
N GLY A 159 13.03 0.84 -0.19
CA GLY A 159 12.78 -0.51 -0.67
C GLY A 159 12.93 -0.68 -2.18
N LYS A 160 12.30 -1.74 -2.73
CA LYS A 160 12.25 -2.03 -4.17
C LYS A 160 10.88 -1.61 -4.71
N ASN A 161 10.84 -0.89 -5.83
CA ASN A 161 9.61 -0.47 -6.48
C ASN A 161 9.83 -0.13 -7.96
N PHE A 162 8.74 0.19 -8.66
CA PHE A 162 8.75 0.47 -10.09
C PHE A 162 9.64 1.68 -10.44
N VAL A 163 9.57 2.79 -9.69
CA VAL A 163 10.39 4.00 -9.94
C VAL A 163 11.87 3.67 -9.90
N LYS A 164 12.34 3.01 -8.83
CA LYS A 164 13.75 2.61 -8.70
C LYS A 164 14.17 1.59 -9.76
N THR A 165 13.25 0.71 -10.18
CA THR A 165 13.52 -0.24 -11.26
C THR A 165 13.70 0.47 -12.59
N MET A 166 12.82 1.44 -12.92
CA MET A 166 12.97 2.23 -14.17
C MET A 166 14.26 3.00 -14.18
N LEU A 167 14.58 3.75 -13.12
CA LEU A 167 15.83 4.52 -13.04
C LEU A 167 17.05 3.62 -13.23
N ARG A 168 17.12 2.49 -12.53
CA ARG A 168 18.24 1.52 -12.67
C ARG A 168 18.34 0.93 -14.07
N LEU A 169 17.22 0.57 -14.71
CA LEU A 169 17.24 0.06 -16.09
C LEU A 169 17.67 1.13 -17.08
N GLY A 170 17.28 2.38 -16.84
CA GLY A 170 17.67 3.53 -17.63
C GLY A 170 19.18 3.81 -17.65
N GLU A 171 19.92 3.39 -16.61
CA GLU A 171 21.38 3.55 -16.60
C GLU A 171 22.08 2.87 -17.81
N THR A 172 21.54 1.72 -18.24
CA THR A 172 22.17 0.87 -19.25
C THR A 172 21.38 0.73 -20.55
N ARG A 173 20.15 1.26 -20.63
CA ARG A 173 19.27 1.11 -21.80
C ARG A 173 18.82 2.47 -22.32
N ASP A 174 18.68 2.58 -23.64
CA ASP A 174 18.21 3.78 -24.33
C ASP A 174 16.70 3.71 -24.63
N SER A 175 16.14 2.49 -24.64
CA SER A 175 14.69 2.27 -24.73
C SER A 175 14.23 1.11 -23.85
N LEU A 176 12.95 1.13 -23.46
CA LEU A 176 12.30 0.11 -22.64
C LEU A 176 10.86 -0.13 -23.11
N GLY A 177 10.52 -1.39 -23.40
CA GLY A 177 9.13 -1.81 -23.58
C GLY A 177 8.40 -1.84 -22.24
N VAL A 178 7.30 -1.07 -22.09
CA VAL A 178 6.51 -1.01 -20.88
C VAL A 178 5.01 -1.15 -21.19
N VAL A 179 4.31 -1.93 -20.38
CA VAL A 179 2.89 -2.24 -20.55
C VAL A 179 2.04 -0.96 -20.55
N ALA A 180 1.15 -0.81 -21.56
CA ALA A 180 0.34 0.38 -21.77
C ALA A 180 -1.17 0.17 -21.61
N ASP A 181 -1.63 -1.08 -21.56
CA ASP A 181 -3.04 -1.48 -21.46
C ASP A 181 -3.48 -1.86 -20.04
N GLN A 182 -2.65 -1.55 -19.03
CA GLN A 182 -3.01 -1.60 -17.61
C GLN A 182 -3.01 -0.18 -17.06
N ILE A 183 -4.15 0.25 -16.49
CA ILE A 183 -4.36 1.61 -16.01
C ILE A 183 -4.57 1.60 -14.49
N GLY A 184 -3.93 2.52 -13.78
CA GLY A 184 -4.01 2.62 -12.32
C GLY A 184 -3.58 3.98 -11.78
N ASN A 185 -3.45 4.05 -10.46
CA ASN A 185 -3.10 5.26 -9.73
C ASN A 185 -1.73 5.08 -9.05
N PRO A 186 -0.64 5.64 -9.58
CA PRO A 186 0.64 5.65 -8.88
C PRO A 186 0.51 6.34 -7.53
N THR A 187 0.96 5.69 -6.44
CA THR A 187 0.76 6.19 -5.09
C THR A 187 2.06 6.20 -4.31
N SER A 188 2.50 7.39 -3.89
CA SER A 188 3.71 7.53 -3.08
C SER A 188 3.48 7.02 -1.65
N ALA A 189 4.37 6.16 -1.15
CA ALA A 189 4.30 5.69 0.23
C ALA A 189 4.50 6.82 1.27
N LEU A 190 5.15 7.92 0.88
CA LEU A 190 5.23 9.12 1.72
C LEU A 190 3.84 9.74 1.93
N ASP A 191 3.03 9.79 0.87
CA ASP A 191 1.67 10.32 0.94
C ASP A 191 0.72 9.32 1.63
N ILE A 192 0.91 8.00 1.42
CA ILE A 192 0.21 6.94 2.17
C ILE A 192 0.47 7.09 3.67
N ALA A 193 1.71 7.38 4.08
CA ALA A 193 2.05 7.57 5.50
C ALA A 193 1.27 8.73 6.13
N ASP A 194 1.16 9.86 5.43
CA ASP A 194 0.34 10.99 5.89
C ASP A 194 -1.14 10.60 6.02
N GLY A 195 -1.68 9.87 5.03
CA GLY A 195 -3.06 9.36 5.05
C GLY A 195 -3.31 8.39 6.21
N LEU A 196 -2.40 7.42 6.42
CA LEU A 196 -2.47 6.45 7.52
C LEU A 196 -2.49 7.14 8.88
N LEU A 197 -1.60 8.10 9.11
CA LEU A 197 -1.54 8.85 10.37
C LEU A 197 -2.80 9.69 10.59
N LYS A 198 -3.37 10.26 9.53
CA LYS A 198 -4.63 11.02 9.60
C LYS A 198 -5.81 10.12 9.95
N VAL A 199 -5.96 8.98 9.26
CA VAL A 199 -7.03 8.00 9.53
C VAL A 199 -6.90 7.45 10.95
N ALA A 200 -5.69 7.04 11.37
CA ALA A 200 -5.43 6.57 12.74
C ALA A 200 -5.84 7.61 13.78
N GLY A 201 -5.47 8.88 13.57
CA GLY A 201 -5.87 9.98 14.43
C GLY A 201 -7.38 10.15 14.54
N ASN A 202 -8.11 10.03 13.43
CA ASN A 202 -9.57 10.11 13.40
C ASN A 202 -10.22 8.96 14.15
N LEU A 203 -9.71 7.73 13.99
CA LEU A 203 -10.25 6.54 14.70
C LEU A 203 -10.04 6.59 16.22
N ILE A 204 -8.90 7.15 16.67
CA ILE A 204 -8.63 7.37 18.10
C ILE A 204 -9.56 8.46 18.67
N ALA A 205 -9.77 9.52 17.89
CA ALA A 205 -10.51 10.70 18.35
C ALA A 205 -12.02 10.51 18.37
N SER A 206 -12.57 9.58 17.56
CA SER A 206 -14.02 9.42 17.39
C SER A 206 -14.44 7.96 17.33
N GLY A 207 -15.53 7.65 18.01
CA GLY A 207 -16.22 6.36 17.92
C GLY A 207 -17.23 6.27 16.76
N ASP A 208 -17.33 7.30 15.91
CA ASP A 208 -18.30 7.34 14.80
C ASP A 208 -18.12 6.11 13.87
N PRO A 209 -19.15 5.26 13.71
CA PRO A 209 -19.08 4.09 12.84
C PRO A 209 -18.86 4.45 11.36
N ALA A 210 -19.19 5.66 10.91
CA ALA A 210 -18.94 6.10 9.54
C ALA A 210 -17.45 6.16 9.19
N LEU A 211 -16.58 6.30 10.19
CA LEU A 211 -15.12 6.28 10.03
C LEU A 211 -14.53 4.86 9.96
N ARG A 212 -15.36 3.82 10.02
CA ARG A 212 -14.95 2.40 10.01
C ARG A 212 -15.36 1.75 8.69
N GLY A 213 -14.70 0.61 8.38
CA GLY A 213 -14.97 -0.16 7.18
C GLY A 213 -13.90 0.00 6.11
N ILE A 214 -14.30 -0.13 4.84
CA ILE A 214 -13.39 -0.12 3.69
C ILE A 214 -13.37 1.27 3.06
N PHE A 215 -12.17 1.71 2.67
CA PHE A 215 -11.89 2.96 1.98
C PHE A 215 -10.86 2.75 0.88
N HIS A 216 -10.89 3.58 -0.15
CA HIS A 216 -9.86 3.65 -1.18
C HIS A 216 -8.94 4.84 -0.91
N MET A 217 -7.61 4.64 -1.07
CA MET A 217 -6.61 5.68 -0.82
C MET A 217 -5.45 5.56 -1.81
N THR A 218 -5.50 6.34 -2.88
CA THR A 218 -4.46 6.39 -3.92
C THR A 218 -4.05 7.81 -4.23
N GLY A 219 -2.92 7.99 -4.92
CA GLY A 219 -2.56 9.27 -5.54
C GLY A 219 -3.65 9.74 -6.50
N ASP A 220 -3.89 11.05 -6.54
CA ASP A 220 -4.86 11.66 -7.45
C ASP A 220 -4.37 11.58 -8.90
N GLY A 221 -5.28 11.31 -9.84
CA GLY A 221 -5.00 11.08 -11.25
C GLY A 221 -4.68 9.63 -11.59
N GLU A 222 -4.61 9.32 -12.88
CA GLU A 222 -4.43 7.97 -13.41
C GLU A 222 -3.45 7.94 -14.57
N THR A 223 -2.83 6.79 -14.82
CA THR A 223 -1.96 6.56 -15.98
C THR A 223 -1.78 5.08 -16.25
N SER A 224 -1.16 4.73 -17.39
CA SER A 224 -0.63 3.37 -17.64
C SER A 224 0.76 3.19 -17.05
N TRP A 225 1.24 1.93 -16.95
CA TRP A 225 2.65 1.69 -16.58
C TRP A 225 3.62 2.37 -17.55
N ALA A 226 3.30 2.37 -18.86
CA ALA A 226 4.09 3.09 -19.87
C ALA A 226 4.09 4.60 -19.63
N GLY A 227 2.92 5.19 -19.35
CA GLY A 227 2.82 6.61 -19.01
C GLY A 227 3.56 6.97 -17.72
N PHE A 228 3.50 6.09 -16.70
CA PHE A 228 4.25 6.28 -15.47
C PHE A 228 5.77 6.21 -15.71
N ALA A 229 6.26 5.24 -16.50
CA ALA A 229 7.67 5.14 -16.89
C ALA A 229 8.15 6.37 -17.68
N ALA A 230 7.35 6.84 -18.63
CA ALA A 230 7.66 8.03 -19.41
C ALA A 230 7.83 9.28 -18.53
N GLU A 231 6.94 9.47 -17.54
CA GLU A 231 7.07 10.57 -16.59
C GLU A 231 8.30 10.45 -15.69
N ILE A 232 8.62 9.23 -15.20
CA ILE A 232 9.85 8.99 -14.42
C ILE A 232 11.09 9.40 -15.21
N PHE A 233 11.19 9.01 -16.49
CA PHE A 233 12.35 9.34 -17.32
C PHE A 233 12.37 10.81 -17.72
N ARG A 234 11.22 11.43 -17.98
CA ARG A 234 11.14 12.89 -18.21
C ARG A 234 11.68 13.67 -17.01
N LEU A 235 11.28 13.28 -15.78
CA LEU A 235 11.75 13.90 -14.54
C LEU A 235 13.23 13.62 -14.29
N SER A 236 13.69 12.41 -14.54
CA SER A 236 15.11 12.04 -14.44
C SER A 236 15.97 12.91 -15.35
N ALA A 237 15.60 13.05 -16.63
CA ALA A 237 16.33 13.86 -17.60
C ALA A 237 16.35 15.35 -17.19
N ALA A 238 15.25 15.89 -16.69
CA ALA A 238 15.17 17.27 -16.20
C ALA A 238 16.10 17.54 -14.99
N LEU A 239 16.49 16.48 -14.26
CA LEU A 239 17.40 16.53 -13.11
C LEU A 239 18.85 16.13 -13.46
N GLY A 240 19.18 16.03 -14.76
CA GLY A 240 20.52 15.66 -15.23
C GLY A 240 20.78 14.16 -15.32
N GLY A 241 19.77 13.32 -15.08
CA GLY A 241 19.81 11.89 -15.32
C GLY A 241 19.60 11.52 -16.79
N LYS A 242 19.60 10.22 -17.10
CA LYS A 242 19.47 9.74 -18.47
C LYS A 242 18.01 9.84 -18.97
N SER A 243 17.84 10.25 -20.23
CA SER A 243 16.58 10.13 -20.95
C SER A 243 16.49 8.74 -21.58
N VAL A 244 15.33 8.09 -21.46
CA VAL A 244 15.05 6.75 -21.99
C VAL A 244 13.73 6.79 -22.75
N THR A 245 13.71 6.24 -23.95
CA THR A 245 12.48 6.09 -24.74
C THR A 245 11.64 4.97 -24.15
N VAL A 246 10.35 5.24 -23.92
CA VAL A 246 9.39 4.22 -23.49
C VAL A 246 8.59 3.76 -24.70
N ASP A 247 8.71 2.47 -25.03
CA ASP A 247 7.97 1.81 -26.10
C ASP A 247 6.72 1.16 -25.48
N PRO A 248 5.49 1.67 -25.77
CA PRO A 248 4.27 1.08 -25.23
C PRO A 248 4.04 -0.32 -25.81
N ILE A 249 3.87 -1.31 -24.94
CA ILE A 249 3.58 -2.70 -25.32
C ILE A 249 2.27 -3.18 -24.69
N PRO A 250 1.55 -4.14 -25.30
CA PRO A 250 0.40 -4.76 -24.66
C PRO A 250 0.84 -5.74 -23.56
N THR A 251 -0.06 -6.02 -22.62
CA THR A 251 0.16 -7.02 -21.54
C THR A 251 0.57 -8.38 -22.09
N SER A 252 0.04 -8.78 -23.25
CA SER A 252 0.39 -10.06 -23.92
C SER A 252 1.86 -10.16 -24.34
N ALA A 253 2.55 -9.04 -24.53
CA ALA A 253 3.98 -9.00 -24.83
C ALA A 253 4.88 -9.08 -23.58
N TYR A 254 4.30 -9.04 -22.38
CA TYR A 254 5.01 -9.14 -21.10
C TYR A 254 4.37 -10.18 -20.18
N PRO A 255 4.48 -11.47 -20.49
CA PRO A 255 3.87 -12.53 -19.69
C PRO A 255 4.49 -12.58 -18.28
N THR A 256 3.62 -12.74 -17.28
CA THR A 256 4.00 -12.85 -15.85
C THR A 256 3.24 -14.00 -15.21
N PRO A 257 3.80 -14.64 -14.14
CA PRO A 257 3.12 -15.72 -13.42
C PRO A 257 1.75 -15.28 -12.88
N ALA A 258 1.68 -14.15 -12.24
CA ALA A 258 0.42 -13.61 -11.74
C ALA A 258 -0.33 -12.83 -12.82
N LYS A 259 -1.64 -13.07 -12.93
CA LYS A 259 -2.52 -12.26 -13.78
C LYS A 259 -2.76 -10.90 -13.12
N ARG A 260 -2.47 -9.83 -13.87
CA ARG A 260 -2.66 -8.45 -13.41
C ARG A 260 -3.97 -7.86 -13.95
N PRO A 261 -4.70 -7.06 -13.13
CA PRO A 261 -5.92 -6.38 -13.58
C PRO A 261 -5.62 -5.35 -14.68
N GLY A 262 -6.46 -5.26 -15.71
CA GLY A 262 -6.38 -4.21 -16.73
C GLY A 262 -6.74 -2.83 -16.18
N ASN A 263 -7.64 -2.78 -15.20
CA ASN A 263 -8.05 -1.56 -14.52
C ASN A 263 -7.82 -1.69 -13.01
N SER A 264 -6.95 -0.86 -12.46
CA SER A 264 -6.61 -0.74 -11.04
C SER A 264 -7.03 0.61 -10.44
N ARG A 265 -7.86 1.38 -11.15
CA ARG A 265 -8.25 2.71 -10.70
C ARG A 265 -9.23 2.63 -9.54
N LEU A 266 -8.97 3.41 -8.50
CA LEU A 266 -9.80 3.49 -7.30
C LEU A 266 -10.37 4.90 -7.12
N ASP A 267 -11.69 4.99 -6.87
CA ASP A 267 -12.34 6.23 -6.46
C ASP A 267 -12.08 6.47 -4.96
N CYS A 268 -11.50 7.60 -4.62
CA CYS A 268 -11.15 7.97 -3.26
C CYS A 268 -12.15 8.96 -2.61
N GLY A 269 -13.30 9.21 -3.21
CA GLY A 269 -14.28 10.19 -2.73
C GLY A 269 -14.83 9.87 -1.34
N LYS A 270 -14.92 8.60 -0.96
CA LYS A 270 -15.40 8.20 0.37
C LYS A 270 -14.43 8.60 1.49
N ILE A 271 -13.14 8.31 1.32
CA ILE A 271 -12.12 8.66 2.33
C ILE A 271 -11.95 10.18 2.44
N GLU A 272 -12.05 10.92 1.33
CA GLU A 272 -12.01 12.38 1.33
C GLU A 272 -13.15 12.97 2.15
N ARG A 273 -14.40 12.51 1.92
CA ARG A 273 -15.57 13.02 2.66
C ARG A 273 -15.56 12.69 4.14
N LEU A 274 -15.13 11.47 4.51
CA LEU A 274 -15.28 10.96 5.87
C LEU A 274 -14.03 11.19 6.72
N HIS A 275 -12.84 11.02 6.15
CA HIS A 275 -11.58 11.18 6.87
C HIS A 275 -10.87 12.50 6.59
N GLY A 276 -11.30 13.26 5.57
CA GLY A 276 -10.59 14.45 5.11
C GLY A 276 -9.22 14.13 4.53
N VAL A 277 -9.07 12.97 3.89
CA VAL A 277 -7.83 12.52 3.25
C VAL A 277 -7.98 12.58 1.74
N ARG A 278 -7.15 13.41 1.11
CA ARG A 278 -6.95 13.44 -0.32
C ARG A 278 -5.45 13.45 -0.58
N LEU A 279 -4.95 12.39 -1.20
CA LEU A 279 -3.54 12.33 -1.54
C LEU A 279 -3.23 13.25 -2.73
N PRO A 280 -2.01 13.80 -2.81
CA PRO A 280 -1.60 14.68 -3.90
C PRO A 280 -1.66 13.98 -5.27
N ASN A 281 -1.66 14.80 -6.34
CA ASN A 281 -1.53 14.31 -7.69
C ASN A 281 -0.23 13.51 -7.86
N TRP A 282 -0.32 12.36 -8.55
CA TRP A 282 0.77 11.39 -8.67
C TRP A 282 2.03 11.96 -9.35
N GLN A 283 1.89 12.89 -10.33
CA GLN A 283 3.05 13.49 -11.00
C GLN A 283 3.90 14.29 -10.00
N GLY A 284 3.29 15.16 -9.20
CA GLY A 284 3.99 15.94 -8.19
C GLY A 284 4.66 15.07 -7.12
N SER A 285 3.99 13.98 -6.72
CA SER A 285 4.56 12.99 -5.80
C SER A 285 5.72 12.23 -6.42
N THR A 286 5.62 11.87 -7.70
CA THR A 286 6.70 11.22 -8.45
C THR A 286 7.92 12.12 -8.59
N GLU A 287 7.70 13.41 -8.88
CA GLU A 287 8.79 14.39 -8.94
C GLU A 287 9.59 14.44 -7.64
N ARG A 288 8.90 14.51 -6.48
CA ARG A 288 9.56 14.52 -5.16
C ARG A 288 10.42 13.28 -4.95
N VAL A 289 9.92 12.10 -5.33
CA VAL A 289 10.63 10.83 -5.18
C VAL A 289 11.81 10.71 -6.15
N VAL A 290 11.60 11.03 -7.44
CA VAL A 290 12.66 10.98 -8.45
C VAL A 290 13.78 11.98 -8.12
N ARG A 291 13.44 13.21 -7.74
CA ARG A 291 14.42 14.22 -7.29
C ARG A 291 15.30 13.67 -6.18
N ARG A 292 14.70 13.04 -5.18
CA ARG A 292 15.45 12.44 -4.05
C ARG A 292 16.35 11.27 -4.47
N LEU A 293 15.95 10.50 -5.50
CA LEU A 293 16.72 9.34 -5.98
C LEU A 293 17.84 9.71 -6.96
N VAL A 294 17.70 10.83 -7.67
CA VAL A 294 18.68 11.27 -8.68
C VAL A 294 19.69 12.27 -8.08
N ALA A 295 19.26 13.11 -7.14
CA ALA A 295 20.11 14.16 -6.57
C ALA A 295 20.82 13.75 -5.27
N GLY A 296 20.47 12.61 -4.70
CA GLY A 296 21.01 12.14 -3.41
C GLY A 296 21.76 10.90 -3.45
#